data_00b449ab3907cae9ecedc7f7234fda01
#
_entry.id   00b449ab3907cae9ecedc7f7234fda01
#
_cell.length_a   1.000
_cell.length_b   1.000
_cell.length_c   1.000
_cell.angle_alpha   90.00
_cell.angle_beta   90.00
_cell.angle_gamma   90.00
#
_symmetry.space_group_name_H-M   'P 1'
#
loop_
_entity.id
_entity.type
_entity.pdbx_description
1 polymer ?
#
loop_
_entity_poly.entity_id
_entity_poly.type
_entity_poly.pdbx_seq_one_letter_code
_entity_poly.pdbx_strand_id
1 'polypeptide(L)'
;MLSERLLSKTVGIGARQLFRSKGECARTLPAPEAGHEYLLYVHIPFCDVLCPYCSFTRFPFREEAARRYFEALRRELKMINDLGYQPPSAYIGGGTPTIMMDELERTIDYMRELFPTIKEVSSETNPPHLDRE
;
A
#
# COMPACT_ATOMS: atom_id res chain seq x y z
N MET A 1 -34.02 -6.38 6.21
CA MET A 1 -33.38 -5.10 5.89
C MET A 1 -33.14 -4.19 7.10
N LEU A 2 -34.01 -4.12 8.11
CA LEU A 2 -33.75 -3.31 9.33
C LEU A 2 -32.67 -3.93 10.24
N SER A 3 -32.60 -5.25 10.33
CA SER A 3 -31.63 -5.99 11.18
C SER A 3 -30.18 -5.87 10.72
N GLU A 4 -29.92 -5.88 9.43
CA GLU A 4 -28.55 -5.76 8.90
C GLU A 4 -27.96 -4.36 9.13
N ARG A 5 -28.78 -3.30 8.99
CA ARG A 5 -28.34 -1.93 9.28
C ARG A 5 -28.07 -1.70 10.77
N LEU A 6 -28.83 -2.38 11.65
CA LEU A 6 -28.61 -2.32 13.10
C LEU A 6 -27.33 -3.06 13.49
N LEU A 7 -27.11 -4.27 12.96
CA LEU A 7 -25.90 -5.06 13.16
C LEU A 7 -24.64 -4.35 12.66
N SER A 8 -24.69 -3.76 11.47
CA SER A 8 -23.52 -3.04 10.94
C SER A 8 -23.17 -1.79 11.75
N LYS A 9 -24.18 -1.09 12.32
CA LYS A 9 -23.94 0.04 13.22
C LYS A 9 -23.35 -0.39 14.56
N THR A 10 -23.87 -1.47 15.17
CA THR A 10 -23.36 -1.97 16.47
C THR A 10 -21.96 -2.56 16.34
N VAL A 11 -21.67 -3.30 15.27
CA VAL A 11 -20.33 -3.81 14.98
C VAL A 11 -19.35 -2.65 14.69
N GLY A 12 -19.77 -1.63 13.93
CA GLY A 12 -18.97 -0.44 13.66
C GLY A 12 -18.65 0.39 14.90
N ILE A 13 -19.57 0.51 15.88
CA ILE A 13 -19.34 1.19 17.16
C ILE A 13 -18.39 0.36 18.03
N GLY A 14 -18.58 -0.95 18.11
CA GLY A 14 -17.71 -1.86 18.86
C GLY A 14 -16.28 -1.89 18.30
N ALA A 15 -16.14 -1.97 16.98
CA ALA A 15 -14.82 -1.92 16.33
C ALA A 15 -14.11 -0.58 16.59
N ARG A 16 -14.81 0.55 16.51
CA ARG A 16 -14.22 1.87 16.83
C ARG A 16 -13.77 2.01 18.28
N GLN A 17 -14.40 1.31 19.22
CA GLN A 17 -13.97 1.29 20.63
C GLN A 17 -12.77 0.37 20.86
N LEU A 18 -12.73 -0.80 20.19
CA LEU A 18 -11.64 -1.76 20.28
C LEU A 18 -10.35 -1.25 19.63
N PHE A 19 -10.47 -0.49 18.53
CA PHE A 19 -9.33 0.08 17.81
C PHE A 19 -9.03 1.54 18.18
N ARG A 20 -9.56 2.03 19.30
CA ARG A 20 -9.17 3.32 19.85
C ARG A 20 -7.78 3.20 20.44
N SER A 21 -6.75 3.52 19.67
CA SER A 21 -5.40 3.64 20.18
C SER A 21 -5.37 4.74 21.25
N LYS A 22 -5.12 4.38 22.48
CA LYS A 22 -4.91 5.30 23.61
C LYS A 22 -3.41 5.65 23.71
N GLY A 23 -2.80 6.05 22.61
CA GLY A 23 -1.40 6.41 22.62
C GLY A 23 -1.18 7.69 21.82
N GLU A 24 -0.23 8.48 22.20
CA GLU A 24 0.34 9.50 21.34
C GLU A 24 0.89 8.78 20.11
N CYS A 25 0.38 9.11 18.93
CA CYS A 25 0.94 8.63 17.69
C CYS A 25 2.39 9.14 17.63
N ALA A 26 3.36 8.24 17.63
CA ALA A 26 4.74 8.64 17.40
C ALA A 26 4.80 9.43 16.08
N ARG A 27 5.31 10.65 16.13
CA ARG A 27 5.41 11.53 14.96
C ARG A 27 6.52 11.10 14.00
N THR A 28 7.33 10.14 14.42
CA THR A 28 8.46 9.60 13.65
C THR A 28 8.40 8.09 13.68
N LEU A 29 8.70 7.47 12.54
CA LEU A 29 8.94 6.02 12.49
C LEU A 29 10.20 5.68 13.30
N PRO A 30 10.22 4.56 14.03
CA PRO A 30 11.45 4.10 14.70
C PRO A 30 12.50 3.72 13.63
N ALA A 31 13.77 3.74 14.03
CA ALA A 31 14.82 3.11 13.23
C ALA A 31 14.67 1.57 13.27
N PRO A 32 15.21 0.85 12.26
CA PRO A 32 15.19 -0.61 12.28
C PRO A 32 15.96 -1.17 13.46
N GLU A 33 15.42 -2.21 14.08
CA GLU A 33 16.07 -2.91 15.17
C GLU A 33 17.13 -3.89 14.65
N ALA A 34 18.29 -3.94 15.30
CA ALA A 34 19.36 -4.84 14.91
C ALA A 34 18.93 -6.32 14.99
N GLY A 35 19.23 -7.09 13.95
CA GLY A 35 18.91 -8.52 13.91
C GLY A 35 17.48 -8.84 13.45
N HIS A 36 16.67 -7.83 13.13
CA HIS A 36 15.35 -8.03 12.52
C HIS A 36 15.39 -7.82 11.02
N GLU A 37 14.71 -8.69 10.29
CA GLU A 37 14.47 -8.56 8.86
C GLU A 37 13.10 -7.91 8.64
N TYR A 38 13.06 -6.88 7.81
CA TYR A 38 11.84 -6.13 7.48
C TYR A 38 11.50 -6.33 6.01
N LEU A 39 10.27 -6.72 5.72
CA LEU A 39 9.74 -6.81 4.36
C LEU A 39 9.03 -5.50 4.00
N LEU A 40 9.15 -5.08 2.75
CA LEU A 40 8.50 -3.87 2.27
C LEU A 40 7.16 -4.21 1.62
N TYR A 41 6.07 -3.68 2.16
CA TYR A 41 4.78 -3.69 1.49
C TYR A 41 4.45 -2.32 0.93
N VAL A 42 4.12 -2.27 -0.35
CA VAL A 42 3.69 -1.07 -1.06
C VAL A 42 2.23 -1.21 -1.47
N HIS A 43 1.39 -0.28 -1.03
CA HIS A 43 -0.03 -0.30 -1.34
C HIS A 43 -0.39 0.66 -2.46
N ILE A 44 -1.00 0.16 -3.54
CA ILE A 44 -1.51 0.97 -4.65
C ILE A 44 -3.04 0.91 -4.62
N PRO A 45 -3.73 1.95 -4.10
CA PRO A 45 -5.15 1.86 -3.75
C PRO A 45 -6.11 2.15 -4.91
N PHE A 46 -5.70 2.07 -6.16
CA PHE A 46 -6.54 2.45 -7.30
C PHE A 46 -7.07 1.25 -8.07
N CYS A 47 -8.34 1.31 -8.48
CA CYS A 47 -9.00 0.32 -9.34
C CYS A 47 -9.85 1.02 -10.39
N ASP A 48 -9.92 0.45 -11.60
CA ASP A 48 -10.87 0.87 -12.64
C ASP A 48 -12.31 0.60 -12.22
N VAL A 49 -12.53 -0.56 -11.60
CA VAL A 49 -13.84 -1.00 -11.12
C VAL A 49 -13.76 -1.37 -9.65
N LEU A 50 -14.67 -0.81 -8.85
CA LEU A 50 -14.78 -1.15 -7.44
C LEU A 50 -15.67 -2.37 -7.24
N CYS A 51 -15.08 -3.54 -7.02
CA CYS A 51 -15.82 -4.78 -6.74
C CYS A 51 -16.61 -4.66 -5.41
N PRO A 52 -17.92 -4.96 -5.40
CA PRO A 52 -18.78 -4.75 -4.22
C PRO A 52 -18.40 -5.62 -3.02
N TYR A 53 -17.70 -6.74 -3.23
CA TYR A 53 -17.26 -7.69 -2.20
C TYR A 53 -15.84 -7.43 -1.67
N CYS A 54 -15.10 -6.47 -2.24
CA CYS A 54 -13.72 -6.22 -1.86
C CYS A 54 -13.64 -5.45 -0.54
N SER A 55 -12.86 -5.96 0.42
CA SER A 55 -12.63 -5.36 1.74
C SER A 55 -11.36 -4.51 1.84
N PHE A 56 -10.54 -4.47 0.80
CA PHE A 56 -9.31 -3.69 0.80
C PHE A 56 -9.58 -2.18 0.71
N THR A 57 -8.63 -1.40 1.22
CA THR A 57 -8.64 0.06 1.03
C THR A 57 -8.37 0.38 -0.43
N ARG A 58 -9.37 0.92 -1.12
CA ARG A 58 -9.29 1.23 -2.54
C ARG A 58 -10.14 2.42 -2.94
N PHE A 59 -9.75 3.08 -4.03
CA PHE A 59 -10.43 4.23 -4.59
C PHE A 59 -10.62 4.06 -6.10
N PRO A 60 -11.64 4.69 -6.69
CA PRO A 60 -11.78 4.76 -8.14
C PRO A 60 -10.54 5.41 -8.76
N PHE A 61 -10.06 4.83 -9.85
CA PHE A 61 -8.92 5.39 -10.56
C PHE A 61 -9.22 6.79 -11.10
N ARG A 62 -8.30 7.69 -10.85
CA ARG A 62 -8.22 9.03 -11.43
C ARG A 62 -6.75 9.33 -11.67
N GLU A 63 -6.37 9.50 -12.92
CA GLU A 63 -4.97 9.62 -13.31
C GLU A 63 -4.20 10.67 -12.50
N GLU A 64 -4.73 11.89 -12.40
CA GLU A 64 -4.07 12.97 -11.66
C GLU A 64 -3.85 12.63 -10.18
N ALA A 65 -4.85 11.99 -9.55
CA ALA A 65 -4.75 11.56 -8.16
C ALA A 65 -3.72 10.44 -7.99
N ALA A 66 -3.68 9.51 -8.94
CA ALA A 66 -2.72 8.41 -8.93
C ALA A 66 -1.30 8.92 -9.13
N ARG A 67 -1.03 9.83 -10.07
CA ARG A 67 0.30 10.43 -10.25
C ARG A 67 0.80 11.13 -8.97
N ARG A 68 -0.04 11.94 -8.33
CA ARG A 68 0.30 12.58 -7.04
C ARG A 68 0.56 11.55 -5.93
N TYR A 69 -0.17 10.45 -5.93
CA TYR A 69 0.04 9.34 -5.00
C TYR A 69 1.40 8.68 -5.21
N PHE A 70 1.76 8.32 -6.43
CA PHE A 70 3.05 7.72 -6.75
C PHE A 70 4.23 8.64 -6.41
N GLU A 71 4.08 9.95 -6.61
CA GLU A 71 5.08 10.93 -6.15
C GLU A 71 5.22 10.95 -4.62
N ALA A 72 4.09 10.90 -3.89
CA ALA A 72 4.11 10.83 -2.44
C ALA A 72 4.74 9.53 -1.95
N LEU A 73 4.38 8.40 -2.57
CA LEU A 73 4.93 7.08 -2.29
C LEU A 73 6.46 7.06 -2.42
N ARG A 74 7.01 7.62 -3.50
CA ARG A 74 8.48 7.71 -3.68
C ARG A 74 9.14 8.55 -2.58
N ARG A 75 8.48 9.60 -2.08
CA ARG A 75 8.98 10.36 -0.91
C ARG A 75 8.96 9.51 0.37
N GLU A 76 7.91 8.71 0.60
CA GLU A 76 7.85 7.79 1.74
C GLU A 76 8.94 6.71 1.66
N LEU A 77 9.16 6.12 0.49
CA LEU A 77 10.25 5.16 0.26
C LEU A 77 11.61 5.76 0.62
N LYS A 78 11.85 7.01 0.21
CA LYS A 78 13.07 7.72 0.60
C LYS A 78 13.17 7.90 2.11
N MET A 79 12.09 8.28 2.77
CA MET A 79 12.09 8.44 4.23
C MET A 79 12.42 7.13 4.94
N ILE A 80 11.90 6.00 4.46
CA ILE A 80 12.21 4.66 5.01
C ILE A 80 13.70 4.33 4.81
N ASN A 81 14.25 4.62 3.65
CA ASN A 81 15.68 4.42 3.39
C ASN A 81 16.55 5.32 4.29
N ASP A 82 16.17 6.59 4.46
CA ASP A 82 16.89 7.55 5.31
C ASP A 82 16.90 7.13 6.80
N LEU A 83 15.91 6.35 7.24
CA LEU A 83 15.88 5.73 8.56
C LEU A 83 16.78 4.48 8.70
N GLY A 84 17.36 3.99 7.59
CA GLY A 84 18.27 2.85 7.57
C GLY A 84 17.62 1.50 7.32
N TYR A 85 16.34 1.44 6.92
CA TYR A 85 15.71 0.18 6.52
C TYR A 85 16.32 -0.34 5.21
N GLN A 86 16.59 -1.65 5.18
CA GLN A 86 17.16 -2.34 4.01
C GLN A 86 16.41 -3.66 3.78
N PRO A 87 15.19 -3.60 3.21
CA PRO A 87 14.38 -4.80 2.99
C PRO A 87 15.01 -5.70 1.92
N PRO A 88 15.02 -7.05 2.10
CA PRO A 88 15.51 -7.99 1.09
C PRO A 88 14.48 -8.26 -0.01
N SER A 89 13.21 -7.93 0.20
CA SER A 89 12.13 -8.09 -0.78
C SER A 89 11.04 -7.06 -0.62
N ALA A 90 10.27 -6.84 -1.69
CA ALA A 90 9.11 -5.98 -1.70
C ALA A 90 7.88 -6.68 -2.31
N TYR A 91 6.72 -6.42 -1.73
CA TYR A 91 5.44 -6.84 -2.26
C TYR A 91 4.57 -5.62 -2.56
N ILE A 92 4.10 -5.51 -3.80
CA ILE A 92 3.25 -4.40 -4.26
C ILE A 92 1.84 -4.94 -4.46
N GLY A 93 0.91 -4.46 -3.65
CA GLY A 93 -0.47 -4.94 -3.67
C GLY A 93 -1.49 -3.82 -3.51
N GLY A 94 -2.76 -4.20 -3.30
CA GLY A 94 -3.83 -3.26 -2.95
C GLY A 94 -5.04 -3.31 -3.87
N GLY A 95 -5.26 -2.28 -4.67
CA GLY A 95 -6.32 -2.21 -5.67
C GLY A 95 -5.90 -2.94 -6.96
N THR A 96 -5.22 -2.21 -7.82
CA THR A 96 -4.64 -2.73 -9.08
C THR A 96 -3.30 -2.03 -9.31
N PRO A 97 -2.20 -2.56 -8.80
CA PRO A 97 -0.88 -1.93 -8.95
C PRO A 97 -0.50 -1.57 -10.38
N THR A 98 -0.89 -2.41 -11.33
CA THR A 98 -0.59 -2.26 -12.77
C THR A 98 -1.49 -1.25 -13.50
N ILE A 99 -2.35 -0.53 -12.78
CA ILE A 99 -3.27 0.46 -13.38
C ILE A 99 -2.53 1.64 -14.05
N MET A 100 -1.30 1.91 -13.63
CA MET A 100 -0.39 2.90 -14.22
C MET A 100 1.01 2.29 -14.33
N MET A 101 1.27 1.56 -15.40
CA MET A 101 2.53 0.84 -15.59
C MET A 101 3.74 1.76 -15.60
N ASP A 102 3.66 2.93 -16.24
CA ASP A 102 4.72 3.93 -16.29
C ASP A 102 5.17 4.40 -14.89
N GLU A 103 4.23 4.66 -14.01
CA GLU A 103 4.51 5.07 -12.63
C GLU A 103 4.95 3.89 -11.75
N LEU A 104 4.40 2.70 -11.99
CA LEU A 104 4.80 1.47 -11.29
C LEU A 104 6.27 1.12 -11.61
N GLU A 105 6.64 1.05 -12.87
CA GLU A 105 8.01 0.78 -13.32
C GLU A 105 8.98 1.80 -12.74
N ARG A 106 8.69 3.08 -12.87
CA ARG A 106 9.49 4.16 -12.29
C ARG A 106 9.66 4.01 -10.77
N THR A 107 8.62 3.53 -10.08
CA THR A 107 8.67 3.34 -8.63
C THR A 107 9.50 2.10 -8.26
N ILE A 108 9.41 1.02 -9.05
CA ILE A 108 10.23 -0.18 -8.86
C ILE A 108 11.71 0.15 -9.08
N ASP A 109 12.04 0.88 -10.13
CA ASP A 109 13.42 1.29 -10.39
C ASP A 109 13.97 2.16 -9.26
N TYR A 110 13.19 3.13 -8.81
CA TYR A 110 13.54 3.96 -7.66
C TYR A 110 13.72 3.15 -6.35
N MET A 111 12.88 2.15 -6.11
CA MET A 111 13.06 1.24 -4.97
C MET A 111 14.38 0.46 -5.06
N ARG A 112 14.74 -0.03 -6.24
CA ARG A 112 16.00 -0.76 -6.45
C ARG A 112 17.23 0.13 -6.23
N GLU A 113 17.15 1.40 -6.60
CA GLU A 113 18.18 2.38 -6.32
C GLU A 113 18.34 2.65 -4.81
N LEU A 114 17.21 2.83 -4.10
CA LEU A 114 17.21 3.12 -2.67
C LEU A 114 17.61 1.90 -1.81
N PHE A 115 17.17 0.71 -2.21
CA PHE A 115 17.32 -0.51 -1.46
C PHE A 115 18.07 -1.58 -2.26
N PRO A 116 19.39 -1.49 -2.38
CA PRO A 116 20.18 -2.47 -3.14
C PRO A 116 20.13 -3.89 -2.58
N THR A 117 19.56 -4.07 -1.39
CA THR A 117 19.30 -5.37 -0.76
C THR A 117 18.10 -6.09 -1.34
N ILE A 118 17.20 -5.41 -2.06
CA ILE A 118 16.02 -6.02 -2.67
C ILE A 118 16.45 -6.98 -3.79
N LYS A 119 16.13 -8.28 -3.58
CA LYS A 119 16.39 -9.36 -4.55
C LYS A 119 15.14 -9.71 -5.35
N GLU A 120 13.97 -9.49 -4.77
CA GLU A 120 12.68 -9.86 -5.35
C GLU A 120 11.66 -8.74 -5.15
N VAL A 121 10.92 -8.46 -6.23
CA VAL A 121 9.74 -7.58 -6.18
C VAL A 121 8.58 -8.35 -6.79
N SER A 122 7.56 -8.63 -5.97
CA SER A 122 6.31 -9.26 -6.39
C SER A 122 5.21 -8.22 -6.48
N SER A 123 4.34 -8.33 -7.50
CA SER A 123 3.22 -7.40 -7.67
C SER A 123 1.93 -8.12 -7.99
N GLU A 124 0.84 -7.64 -7.41
CA GLU A 124 -0.52 -8.01 -7.84
C GLU A 124 -0.86 -7.33 -9.16
N THR A 125 -1.72 -7.99 -9.95
CA THR A 125 -2.25 -7.44 -11.19
C THR A 125 -3.63 -8.01 -11.48
N ASN A 126 -4.38 -7.33 -12.36
CA ASN A 126 -5.59 -7.87 -12.95
C ASN A 126 -5.28 -8.46 -14.35
N PRO A 127 -5.88 -9.60 -14.73
CA PRO A 127 -5.62 -10.22 -16.04
C PRO A 127 -5.75 -9.28 -17.23
N PRO A 128 -6.71 -8.33 -17.29
CA PRO A 128 -6.81 -7.38 -18.39
C PRO A 128 -5.61 -6.42 -18.55
N HIS A 129 -4.80 -6.25 -17.50
CA HIS A 129 -3.62 -5.39 -17.49
C HIS A 129 -2.33 -6.11 -17.86
N LEU A 130 -2.43 -7.42 -18.19
CA LEU A 130 -1.31 -8.20 -18.69
C LEU A 130 -1.38 -8.21 -20.20
N ASP A 131 -0.52 -7.46 -20.87
CA ASP A 131 -0.34 -7.58 -22.31
C ASP A 131 0.25 -8.96 -22.59
N ARG A 132 -0.45 -9.73 -23.40
CA ARG A 132 0.04 -10.98 -23.94
C ARG A 132 0.78 -10.64 -25.24
N GLU A 133 2.06 -10.38 -25.15
CA GLU A 133 2.97 -10.53 -26.29
C GLU A 133 3.44 -11.97 -26.40
#